data_4298659212624e1f5c050bb7dd144ce9
#
_entry.id   4298659212624e1f5c050bb7dd144ce9
#
_cell.length_a   1.000
_cell.length_b   1.000
_cell.length_c   1.000
_cell.angle_alpha   90.00
_cell.angle_beta   90.00
_cell.angle_gamma   90.00
#
_symmetry.space_group_name_H-M   'P 1'
#
loop_
_entity.id
_entity.type
_entity.pdbx_description
1 polymer ?
#
loop_
_entity_poly.entity_id
_entity_poly.type
_entity_poly.pdbx_seq_one_letter_code
_entity_poly.pdbx_strand_id
1 'polypeptide(L)'
;MFDFGEEIMIAEQGFLPLGRADMEARGWDMVDFVYVIGDAYVDHPSFGHAIISRVLEAHGYKVGLIAQPDWRDPDSIAVYGRPRLGFLVTAGNMDSMVNHYSVSKKRRDMDAFTPGGVMGKRPDYATVVYCNLIRQTYKDSPILIGGIEASLRRLGHYDYWSNKMKR
;
A
#
# COMPACT_ATOMS: atom_id res chain seq x y z
N MET A 1 -21.99 20.95 12.40
CA MET A 1 -21.04 21.54 13.34
C MET A 1 -20.22 20.36 13.84
N PHE A 2 -19.05 20.13 13.23
CA PHE A 2 -18.16 19.04 13.66
C PHE A 2 -17.39 19.54 14.87
N ASP A 3 -17.56 18.86 15.99
CA ASP A 3 -16.81 19.14 17.20
C ASP A 3 -15.39 18.58 17.04
N PHE A 4 -14.41 19.47 16.91
CA PHE A 4 -12.98 19.11 16.86
C PHE A 4 -12.33 19.07 18.27
N GLY A 5 -13.15 18.90 19.31
CA GLY A 5 -12.74 19.01 20.72
C GLY A 5 -12.03 17.82 21.33
N GLU A 6 -11.86 16.70 20.67
CA GLU A 6 -10.95 15.65 21.11
C GLU A 6 -9.59 15.87 20.44
N GLU A 7 -8.61 16.36 21.19
CA GLU A 7 -7.21 16.34 20.80
C GLU A 7 -6.88 14.90 20.35
N ILE A 8 -6.62 14.74 19.06
CA ILE A 8 -6.20 13.47 18.51
C ILE A 8 -4.85 13.16 19.16
N MET A 9 -4.86 12.29 20.16
CA MET A 9 -3.67 11.81 20.86
C MET A 9 -2.84 10.93 19.92
N ILE A 10 -2.28 11.54 18.87
CA ILE A 10 -1.39 10.85 17.91
C ILE A 10 -0.03 10.54 18.55
N ALA A 11 0.31 11.24 19.65
CA ALA A 11 1.65 11.20 20.25
C ALA A 11 2.00 9.89 20.98
N GLU A 12 1.04 9.04 21.35
CA GLU A 12 1.33 7.83 22.13
C GLU A 12 1.31 6.52 21.34
N GLN A 13 0.92 6.52 20.05
CA GLN A 13 0.69 5.27 19.32
C GLN A 13 1.94 4.69 18.62
N GLY A 14 3.07 5.37 18.65
CA GLY A 14 4.30 4.93 17.98
C GLY A 14 4.13 4.76 16.45
N PHE A 15 5.05 4.04 15.81
CA PHE A 15 4.94 3.70 14.37
C PHE A 15 3.82 2.70 14.10
N LEU A 16 3.26 2.73 12.90
CA LEU A 16 2.30 1.74 12.43
C LEU A 16 2.91 0.32 12.50
N PRO A 17 2.13 -0.71 12.81
CA PRO A 17 2.61 -2.09 12.79
C PRO A 17 3.13 -2.48 11.40
N LEU A 18 4.37 -2.96 11.32
CA LEU A 18 5.02 -3.45 10.11
C LEU A 18 5.14 -4.98 10.09
N GLY A 19 4.74 -5.64 11.17
CA GLY A 19 4.78 -7.07 11.29
C GLY A 19 3.91 -7.59 12.42
N ARG A 20 3.86 -8.91 12.51
CA ARG A 20 3.05 -9.60 13.52
C ARG A 20 3.49 -9.26 14.94
N ALA A 21 4.80 -9.13 15.16
CA ALA A 21 5.33 -8.77 16.49
C ALA A 21 4.83 -7.39 16.96
N ASP A 22 4.75 -6.40 16.05
CA ASP A 22 4.23 -5.07 16.36
C ASP A 22 2.74 -5.11 16.68
N MET A 23 1.98 -5.95 15.97
CA MET A 23 0.56 -6.19 16.21
C MET A 23 0.35 -6.80 17.61
N GLU A 24 1.11 -7.83 17.95
CA GLU A 24 1.06 -8.52 19.25
C GLU A 24 1.49 -7.60 20.39
N ALA A 25 2.52 -6.75 20.19
CA ALA A 25 2.95 -5.77 21.17
C ALA A 25 1.88 -4.73 21.51
N ARG A 26 0.94 -4.47 20.57
CA ARG A 26 -0.24 -3.63 20.80
C ARG A 26 -1.41 -4.38 21.45
N GLY A 27 -1.25 -5.65 21.79
CA GLY A 27 -2.30 -6.52 22.32
C GLY A 27 -3.40 -6.84 21.30
N TRP A 28 -3.08 -6.87 20.01
CA TRP A 28 -4.04 -7.18 18.96
C TRP A 28 -3.88 -8.63 18.50
N ASP A 29 -4.97 -9.36 18.49
CA ASP A 29 -5.03 -10.72 17.93
C ASP A 29 -5.22 -10.71 16.41
N MET A 30 -5.78 -9.62 15.87
CA MET A 30 -6.13 -9.46 14.46
C MET A 30 -6.13 -7.98 14.09
N VAL A 31 -5.84 -7.70 12.83
CA VAL A 31 -6.03 -6.36 12.24
C VAL A 31 -7.36 -6.26 11.49
N ASP A 32 -7.92 -5.06 11.43
CA ASP A 32 -9.13 -4.79 10.64
C ASP A 32 -8.79 -4.66 9.17
N PHE A 33 -7.73 -3.92 8.88
CA PHE A 33 -7.21 -3.73 7.54
C PHE A 33 -5.73 -4.10 7.45
N VAL A 34 -5.36 -4.73 6.36
CA VAL A 34 -3.97 -4.83 5.93
C VAL A 34 -3.74 -3.86 4.78
N TYR A 35 -2.84 -2.92 4.96
CA TYR A 35 -2.50 -1.95 3.92
C TYR A 35 -1.21 -2.34 3.21
N VAL A 36 -1.33 -2.74 1.94
CA VAL A 36 -0.21 -3.14 1.08
C VAL A 36 0.23 -1.95 0.24
N ILE A 37 1.49 -1.58 0.36
CA ILE A 37 2.05 -0.40 -0.31
C ILE A 37 3.30 -0.72 -1.13
N GLY A 38 3.45 -0.04 -2.26
CA GLY A 38 4.61 -0.19 -3.14
C GLY A 38 5.84 0.62 -2.70
N ASP A 39 5.66 1.60 -1.83
CA ASP A 39 6.76 2.40 -1.26
C ASP A 39 7.29 1.76 0.03
N ALA A 40 8.51 2.13 0.42
CA ALA A 40 8.97 1.94 1.78
C ALA A 40 8.04 2.68 2.77
N TYR A 41 7.96 2.17 3.99
CA TYR A 41 7.19 2.84 5.03
C TYR A 41 7.87 4.14 5.46
N VAL A 42 7.13 5.23 5.36
CA VAL A 42 7.47 6.53 5.91
C VAL A 42 6.21 7.12 6.57
N ASP A 43 6.25 7.32 7.88
CA ASP A 43 5.14 7.90 8.64
C ASP A 43 5.22 9.43 8.57
N HIS A 44 4.81 9.97 7.43
CA HIS A 44 4.81 11.41 7.17
C HIS A 44 3.60 11.81 6.31
N PRO A 45 3.00 12.99 6.54
CA PRO A 45 1.81 13.45 5.80
C PRO A 45 1.96 13.55 4.28
N SER A 46 3.18 13.55 3.76
CA SER A 46 3.41 13.49 2.31
C SER A 46 3.12 12.12 1.69
N PHE A 47 2.89 11.09 2.52
CA PHE A 47 2.61 9.74 2.08
C PHE A 47 1.16 9.35 2.37
N GLY A 48 0.42 9.04 1.32
CA GLY A 48 -1.01 8.74 1.43
C GLY A 48 -1.33 7.55 2.36
N HIS A 49 -0.46 6.55 2.42
CA HIS A 49 -0.64 5.42 3.32
C HIS A 49 -0.54 5.82 4.81
N ALA A 50 0.34 6.77 5.15
CA ALA A 50 0.44 7.27 6.52
C ALA A 50 -0.85 8.01 6.91
N ILE A 51 -1.32 8.96 6.10
CA ILE A 51 -2.55 9.71 6.36
C ILE A 51 -3.74 8.76 6.53
N ILE A 52 -3.96 7.86 5.55
CA ILE A 52 -5.11 6.96 5.56
C ILE A 52 -5.08 6.04 6.78
N SER A 53 -3.92 5.45 7.09
CA SER A 53 -3.78 4.59 8.27
C SER A 53 -4.04 5.34 9.56
N ARG A 54 -3.51 6.55 9.72
CA ARG A 54 -3.75 7.37 10.92
C ARG A 54 -5.21 7.79 11.07
N VAL A 55 -5.88 8.14 9.96
CA VAL A 55 -7.32 8.41 9.97
C VAL A 55 -8.11 7.17 10.40
N LEU A 56 -7.77 6.00 9.89
CA LEU A 56 -8.43 4.75 10.30
C LEU A 56 -8.17 4.42 11.76
N GLU A 57 -6.94 4.57 12.26
CA GLU A 57 -6.61 4.39 13.69
C GLU A 57 -7.38 5.37 14.57
N ALA A 58 -7.51 6.64 14.17
CA ALA A 58 -8.29 7.64 14.89
C ALA A 58 -9.80 7.28 14.98
N HIS A 59 -10.28 6.45 14.07
CA HIS A 59 -11.65 5.90 14.09
C HIS A 59 -11.72 4.51 14.75
N GLY A 60 -10.68 4.09 15.45
CA GLY A 60 -10.65 2.84 16.21
C GLY A 60 -10.36 1.58 15.39
N TYR A 61 -9.97 1.70 14.13
CA TYR A 61 -9.58 0.54 13.32
C TYR A 61 -8.13 0.14 13.57
N LYS A 62 -7.87 -1.15 13.58
CA LYS A 62 -6.54 -1.75 13.68
C LYS A 62 -5.96 -1.93 12.28
N VAL A 63 -4.89 -1.20 11.97
CA VAL A 63 -4.26 -1.21 10.64
C VAL A 63 -2.87 -1.81 10.71
N GLY A 64 -2.63 -2.89 9.98
CA GLY A 64 -1.30 -3.46 9.77
C GLY A 64 -0.77 -3.05 8.39
N LEU A 65 0.49 -2.67 8.28
CA LEU A 65 1.11 -2.20 7.05
C LEU A 65 2.08 -3.24 6.50
N ILE A 66 1.99 -3.54 5.21
CA ILE A 66 2.97 -4.35 4.48
C ILE A 66 3.61 -3.46 3.42
N ALA A 67 4.84 -3.02 3.69
CA ALA A 67 5.60 -2.17 2.79
C ALA A 67 6.47 -3.01 1.86
N GLN A 68 6.31 -2.84 0.56
CA GLN A 68 7.09 -3.53 -0.48
C GLN A 68 7.16 -5.05 -0.26
N PRO A 69 6.01 -5.77 -0.19
CA PRO A 69 6.03 -7.22 -0.09
C PRO A 69 6.82 -7.83 -1.25
N ASP A 70 7.46 -8.96 -1.02
CA ASP A 70 8.08 -9.70 -2.12
C ASP A 70 6.98 -10.23 -3.04
N TRP A 71 6.77 -9.55 -4.14
CA TRP A 71 5.72 -9.87 -5.10
C TRP A 71 5.91 -11.22 -5.82
N ARG A 72 7.04 -11.90 -5.61
CA ARG A 72 7.32 -13.24 -6.10
C ARG A 72 6.92 -14.32 -5.10
N ASP A 73 6.69 -13.92 -3.84
CA ASP A 73 6.36 -14.81 -2.74
C ASP A 73 4.94 -14.51 -2.20
N PRO A 74 3.96 -15.40 -2.42
CA PRO A 74 2.61 -15.25 -1.87
C PRO A 74 2.55 -15.15 -0.35
N ASP A 75 3.51 -15.70 0.37
CA ASP A 75 3.54 -15.67 1.84
C ASP A 75 3.87 -14.27 2.37
N SER A 76 4.50 -13.42 1.55
CA SER A 76 4.80 -12.03 1.90
C SER A 76 3.56 -11.19 2.23
N ILE A 77 2.37 -11.61 1.78
CA ILE A 77 1.08 -10.96 2.07
C ILE A 77 0.42 -11.54 3.35
N ALA A 78 0.89 -12.66 3.85
CA ALA A 78 0.25 -13.38 4.94
C ALA A 78 0.72 -12.94 6.35
N VAL A 79 1.55 -11.91 6.45
CA VAL A 79 2.20 -11.44 7.68
C VAL A 79 1.25 -11.29 8.86
N TYR A 80 0.05 -10.73 8.63
CA TYR A 80 -0.98 -10.52 9.66
C TYR A 80 -2.08 -11.59 9.67
N GLY A 81 -2.02 -12.56 8.76
CA GLY A 81 -3.17 -13.42 8.49
C GLY A 81 -4.28 -12.69 7.73
N ARG A 82 -5.50 -13.26 7.74
CA ARG A 82 -6.65 -12.67 7.09
C ARG A 82 -7.17 -11.47 7.91
N PRO A 83 -7.24 -10.25 7.34
CA PRO A 83 -7.81 -9.12 8.04
C PRO A 83 -9.33 -9.26 8.23
N ARG A 84 -9.89 -8.62 9.26
CA ARG A 84 -11.33 -8.68 9.57
C ARG A 84 -12.19 -8.04 8.48
N LEU A 85 -11.76 -6.91 7.92
CA LEU A 85 -12.53 -6.13 6.94
C LEU A 85 -11.99 -6.25 5.53
N GLY A 86 -10.68 -6.24 5.32
CA GLY A 86 -10.10 -6.40 3.99
C GLY A 86 -8.72 -5.79 3.81
N PHE A 87 -8.29 -5.76 2.56
CA PHE A 87 -7.01 -5.20 2.15
C PHE A 87 -7.19 -3.81 1.53
N LEU A 88 -6.28 -2.90 1.85
CA LEU A 88 -6.09 -1.64 1.15
C LEU A 88 -4.84 -1.77 0.29
N VAL A 89 -4.88 -1.35 -0.97
CA VAL A 89 -3.75 -1.55 -1.89
C VAL A 89 -3.45 -0.27 -2.65
N THR A 90 -2.17 0.11 -2.66
CA THR A 90 -1.65 1.21 -3.47
C THR A 90 -0.27 0.87 -4.05
N ALA A 91 0.04 1.43 -5.21
CA ALA A 91 1.39 1.36 -5.78
C ALA A 91 2.40 2.27 -5.05
N GLY A 92 1.92 3.14 -4.17
CA GLY A 92 2.72 4.16 -3.51
C GLY A 92 2.43 5.57 -4.02
N ASN A 93 3.34 6.50 -3.78
CA ASN A 93 3.19 7.91 -4.14
C ASN A 93 3.20 8.16 -5.66
N MET A 94 3.78 7.26 -6.43
CA MET A 94 3.83 7.35 -7.88
C MET A 94 3.24 6.10 -8.55
N ASP A 95 2.80 6.27 -9.78
CA ASP A 95 2.53 5.13 -10.68
C ASP A 95 3.82 4.34 -10.89
N SER A 96 3.75 3.02 -10.73
CA SER A 96 4.93 2.14 -10.79
C SER A 96 5.65 2.22 -12.13
N MET A 97 4.93 2.32 -13.24
CA MET A 97 5.53 2.42 -14.57
C MET A 97 6.24 3.78 -14.76
N VAL A 98 5.64 4.87 -14.26
CA VAL A 98 6.25 6.21 -14.29
C VAL A 98 7.50 6.25 -13.42
N ASN A 99 7.48 5.59 -12.26
CA ASN A 99 8.63 5.51 -11.37
C ASN A 99 9.78 4.65 -11.97
N HIS A 100 9.45 3.56 -12.64
CA HIS A 100 10.44 2.59 -13.10
C HIS A 100 11.05 2.93 -14.46
N TYR A 101 10.38 3.74 -15.27
CA TYR A 101 10.80 3.96 -16.65
C TYR A 101 10.87 5.45 -17.01
N SER A 102 11.76 5.77 -17.93
CA SER A 102 11.82 7.08 -18.57
C SER A 102 10.78 7.19 -19.70
N VAL A 103 10.60 8.40 -20.23
CA VAL A 103 9.74 8.65 -21.41
C VAL A 103 10.18 7.81 -22.63
N SER A 104 11.48 7.53 -22.75
CA SER A 104 12.02 6.65 -23.81
C SER A 104 11.89 5.15 -23.52
N LYS A 105 11.08 4.77 -22.50
CA LYS A 105 10.86 3.38 -22.06
C LYS A 105 12.12 2.65 -21.57
N LYS A 106 13.16 3.39 -21.21
CA LYS A 106 14.35 2.83 -20.55
C LYS A 106 14.07 2.66 -19.06
N ARG A 107 14.42 1.50 -18.50
CA ARG A 107 14.34 1.27 -17.05
C ARG A 107 15.32 2.21 -16.34
N ARG A 108 14.88 2.78 -15.22
CA ARG A 108 15.70 3.60 -14.34
C ARG A 108 16.57 2.68 -13.47
N ASP A 109 17.72 3.21 -13.05
CA ASP A 109 18.67 2.48 -12.20
C ASP A 109 18.30 2.56 -10.71
N MET A 110 17.43 3.51 -10.34
CA MET A 110 17.04 3.77 -8.95
C MET A 110 15.54 3.90 -8.80
N ASP A 111 15.00 3.39 -7.69
CA ASP A 111 13.66 3.67 -7.18
C ASP A 111 13.76 4.57 -5.94
N ALA A 112 13.37 5.84 -6.08
CA ALA A 112 13.48 6.85 -5.02
C ALA A 112 12.61 6.53 -3.77
N PHE A 113 11.64 5.62 -3.89
CA PHE A 113 10.74 5.22 -2.81
C PHE A 113 11.11 3.88 -2.19
N THR A 114 12.29 3.38 -2.49
CA THR A 114 12.85 2.13 -1.93
C THR A 114 14.08 2.43 -1.09
N PRO A 115 14.28 1.77 0.06
CA PRO A 115 15.49 1.95 0.86
C PRO A 115 16.75 1.70 0.04
N GLY A 116 17.71 2.63 0.12
CA GLY A 116 18.93 2.57 -0.67
C GLY A 116 18.74 2.79 -2.17
N GLY A 117 17.56 3.17 -2.63
CA GLY A 117 17.26 3.36 -4.05
C GLY A 117 17.23 2.07 -4.87
N VAL A 118 17.10 0.92 -4.24
CA VAL A 118 17.20 -0.40 -4.89
C VAL A 118 16.05 -0.64 -5.85
N MET A 119 16.34 -0.80 -7.13
CA MET A 119 15.35 -1.10 -8.15
C MET A 119 14.84 -2.55 -8.06
N GLY A 120 13.53 -2.75 -8.28
CA GLY A 120 12.91 -4.09 -8.41
C GLY A 120 12.25 -4.64 -7.15
N LYS A 121 12.27 -3.90 -6.04
CA LYS A 121 11.44 -4.21 -4.86
C LYS A 121 9.97 -4.05 -5.17
N ARG A 122 9.58 -2.96 -5.80
CA ARG A 122 8.23 -2.74 -6.32
C ARG A 122 8.09 -3.41 -7.69
N PRO A 123 7.00 -4.13 -8.00
CA PRO A 123 6.74 -4.66 -9.34
C PRO A 123 6.26 -3.59 -10.31
N ASP A 124 6.37 -3.85 -11.59
CA ASP A 124 5.64 -3.11 -12.62
C ASP A 124 4.14 -3.36 -12.47
N TYR A 125 3.30 -2.35 -12.71
CA TYR A 125 1.85 -2.43 -12.47
C TYR A 125 1.51 -2.89 -11.04
N ALA A 126 2.16 -2.28 -10.06
CA ALA A 126 2.19 -2.73 -8.66
C ALA A 126 0.79 -3.00 -8.08
N THR A 127 -0.19 -2.12 -8.32
CA THR A 127 -1.55 -2.29 -7.82
C THR A 127 -2.16 -3.61 -8.29
N VAL A 128 -2.02 -3.95 -9.58
CA VAL A 128 -2.57 -5.20 -10.15
C VAL A 128 -1.82 -6.41 -9.58
N VAL A 129 -0.50 -6.34 -9.52
CA VAL A 129 0.34 -7.44 -9.01
C VAL A 129 -0.01 -7.74 -7.55
N TYR A 130 -0.10 -6.72 -6.69
CA TYR A 130 -0.45 -6.91 -5.28
C TYR A 130 -1.88 -7.44 -5.11
N CYS A 131 -2.85 -6.98 -5.90
CA CYS A 131 -4.20 -7.53 -5.88
C CYS A 131 -4.22 -9.01 -6.26
N ASN A 132 -3.45 -9.41 -7.28
CA ASN A 132 -3.34 -10.81 -7.68
C ASN A 132 -2.67 -11.66 -6.60
N LEU A 133 -1.62 -11.14 -5.96
CA LEU A 133 -0.95 -11.80 -4.85
C LEU A 133 -1.90 -12.03 -3.67
N ILE A 134 -2.70 -11.02 -3.31
CA ILE A 134 -3.74 -11.15 -2.27
C ILE A 134 -4.77 -12.21 -2.68
N ARG A 135 -5.23 -12.21 -3.95
CA ARG A 135 -6.22 -13.19 -4.43
C ARG A 135 -5.72 -14.63 -4.45
N GLN A 136 -4.43 -14.84 -4.60
CA GLN A 136 -3.84 -16.18 -4.50
C GLN A 136 -3.95 -16.73 -3.08
N THR A 137 -3.71 -15.89 -2.06
CA THR A 137 -3.70 -16.29 -0.65
C THR A 137 -5.09 -16.17 -0.01
N TYR A 138 -5.83 -15.09 -0.31
CA TYR A 138 -7.13 -14.75 0.30
C TYR A 138 -8.20 -14.47 -0.76
N LYS A 139 -8.69 -15.55 -1.39
CA LYS A 139 -9.57 -15.51 -2.56
C LYS A 139 -10.78 -14.60 -2.42
N ASP A 140 -11.44 -14.61 -1.27
CA ASP A 140 -12.72 -13.92 -1.03
C ASP A 140 -12.58 -12.67 -0.15
N SER A 141 -11.36 -12.25 0.18
CA SER A 141 -11.14 -11.07 1.02
C SER A 141 -11.47 -9.79 0.22
N PRO A 142 -12.19 -8.82 0.79
CA PRO A 142 -12.39 -7.53 0.13
C PRO A 142 -11.06 -6.83 -0.14
N ILE A 143 -10.93 -6.19 -1.30
CA ILE A 143 -9.77 -5.39 -1.68
C ILE A 143 -10.25 -4.02 -2.13
N LEU A 144 -9.79 -2.98 -1.46
CA LEU A 144 -9.97 -1.59 -1.85
C LEU A 144 -8.66 -1.08 -2.47
N ILE A 145 -8.75 -0.57 -3.68
CA ILE A 145 -7.59 -0.02 -4.38
C ILE A 145 -7.65 1.51 -4.39
N GLY A 146 -6.49 2.14 -4.25
CA GLY A 146 -6.39 3.59 -4.25
C GLY A 146 -5.04 4.10 -4.71
N GLY A 147 -4.86 5.42 -4.59
CA GLY A 147 -3.65 6.09 -5.02
C GLY A 147 -3.64 6.46 -6.51
N ILE A 148 -2.53 7.09 -6.94
CA ILE A 148 -2.44 7.67 -8.28
C ILE A 148 -2.51 6.60 -9.39
N GLU A 149 -1.86 5.46 -9.22
CA GLU A 149 -1.86 4.39 -10.21
C GLU A 149 -3.27 3.85 -10.46
N ALA A 150 -4.03 3.58 -9.40
CA ALA A 150 -5.42 3.13 -9.51
C ALA A 150 -6.29 4.21 -10.17
N SER A 151 -6.11 5.48 -9.81
CA SER A 151 -6.85 6.60 -10.36
C SER A 151 -6.61 6.79 -11.84
N LEU A 152 -5.38 6.66 -12.31
CA LEU A 152 -5.01 6.78 -13.71
C LEU A 152 -5.53 5.64 -14.58
N ARG A 153 -5.70 4.44 -14.01
CA ARG A 153 -6.01 3.22 -14.79
C ARG A 153 -7.45 2.73 -14.69
N ARG A 154 -8.26 3.29 -13.78
CA ARG A 154 -9.67 2.86 -13.60
C ARG A 154 -10.62 3.32 -14.70
N LEU A 155 -10.24 4.33 -15.46
CA LEU A 155 -11.03 4.88 -16.56
C LEU A 155 -10.34 4.55 -17.88
N GLY A 156 -11.07 4.71 -19.00
CA GLY A 156 -10.48 4.61 -20.33
C GLY A 156 -9.29 5.55 -20.45
N HIS A 157 -8.13 5.02 -20.81
CA HIS A 157 -6.89 5.78 -20.90
C HIS A 157 -6.03 5.25 -22.04
N TYR A 158 -5.18 6.13 -22.58
CA TYR A 158 -4.13 5.71 -23.49
C TYR A 158 -2.96 5.11 -22.71
N ASP A 159 -2.72 3.83 -22.89
CA ASP A 159 -1.56 3.17 -22.30
C ASP A 159 -0.34 3.39 -23.19
N TYR A 160 0.52 4.27 -22.75
CA TYR A 160 1.76 4.62 -23.43
C TYR A 160 2.68 3.41 -23.68
N TRP A 161 2.60 2.40 -22.83
CA TRP A 161 3.41 1.20 -22.90
C TRP A 161 3.04 0.32 -24.08
N SER A 162 1.77 0.01 -24.21
CA SER A 162 1.24 -0.82 -25.29
C SER A 162 0.83 -0.02 -26.55
N ASN A 163 0.90 1.33 -26.48
CA ASN A 163 0.40 2.25 -27.51
C ASN A 163 -1.06 1.98 -27.90
N LYS A 164 -1.91 1.71 -26.93
CA LYS A 164 -3.33 1.37 -27.14
C LYS A 164 -4.22 2.06 -26.12
N MET A 165 -5.45 2.35 -26.54
CA MET A 165 -6.52 2.69 -25.59
C MET A 165 -6.89 1.43 -24.80
N LYS A 166 -6.89 1.56 -23.47
CA LYS A 166 -7.39 0.53 -22.54
C LYS A 166 -8.65 1.04 -21.85
N ARG A 167 -9.55 0.13 -21.53
CA ARG A 167 -10.81 0.39 -20.83
C ARG A 167 -10.88 -0.45 -19.59
#